data_20813b34a2e0ee9c1d22e7a3620240a6
#
_entry.id   20813b34a2e0ee9c1d22e7a3620240a6
#
_cell.length_a   1.000
_cell.length_b   1.000
_cell.length_c   1.000
_cell.angle_alpha   90.00
_cell.angle_beta   90.00
_cell.angle_gamma   90.00
#
_symmetry.space_group_name_H-M   'P 1'
#
loop_
_entity.id
_entity.type
_entity.pdbx_description
1 polymer ?
#
loop_
_entity_poly.entity_id
_entity_poly.type
_entity_poly.pdbx_seq_one_letter_code
_entity_poly.pdbx_strand_id
1 'polypeptide(L)'
;MEILPTIIDNFQKFEKAYDSKNLRESIDFNVFNFIESVFWIDEPKHSRIIAFLLNPEEIHGQRETFLYLFLEMLAIKDFRKNKWNVYAEKGSVDILITSNYPDKKTIVIENKSNWAVDQDCQMYRYWYRNIFKNNNEDIEASFNSDNNRVIYLSPSEYKVYSENSITRPDSGYEDYLVKMLDEKIISTWYFHIELKEWLL
;
A
#
# COMPACT_ATOMS: atom_id res chain seq x y z
N MET A 1 -4.71 -49.62 23.46
CA MET A 1 -5.51 -49.15 22.32
C MET A 1 -6.65 -48.15 22.75
N GLU A 2 -6.41 -47.34 23.78
CA GLU A 2 -7.41 -46.40 24.38
C GLU A 2 -7.09 -44.90 24.16
N ILE A 3 -5.94 -44.60 23.54
CA ILE A 3 -5.50 -43.17 23.40
C ILE A 3 -6.35 -42.44 22.35
N LEU A 4 -6.67 -43.09 21.22
CA LEU A 4 -7.36 -42.45 20.12
C LEU A 4 -8.81 -42.02 20.47
N PRO A 5 -9.64 -42.85 21.16
CA PRO A 5 -10.96 -42.44 21.61
C PRO A 5 -10.92 -41.23 22.57
N THR A 6 -9.95 -41.21 23.49
CA THR A 6 -9.79 -40.10 24.44
C THR A 6 -9.40 -38.79 23.73
N ILE A 7 -8.56 -38.84 22.71
CA ILE A 7 -8.20 -37.66 21.92
C ILE A 7 -9.43 -37.12 21.19
N ILE A 8 -10.23 -38.02 20.55
CA ILE A 8 -11.43 -37.62 19.82
C ILE A 8 -12.47 -36.99 20.77
N ASP A 9 -12.69 -37.58 21.95
CA ASP A 9 -13.62 -37.03 22.93
C ASP A 9 -13.18 -35.64 23.44
N ASN A 10 -11.90 -35.48 23.72
CA ASN A 10 -11.34 -34.18 24.13
C ASN A 10 -11.46 -33.13 23.02
N PHE A 11 -11.24 -33.51 21.77
CA PHE A 11 -11.40 -32.60 20.63
C PHE A 11 -12.87 -32.15 20.48
N GLN A 12 -13.81 -33.09 20.54
CA GLN A 12 -15.25 -32.77 20.48
C GLN A 12 -15.72 -31.87 21.61
N LYS A 13 -15.19 -32.07 22.82
CA LYS A 13 -15.47 -31.17 23.98
C LYS A 13 -14.90 -29.76 23.75
N PHE A 14 -13.68 -29.68 23.21
CA PHE A 14 -13.10 -28.40 22.87
C PHE A 14 -13.91 -27.67 21.80
N GLU A 15 -14.26 -28.36 20.71
CA GLU A 15 -15.06 -27.81 19.62
C GLU A 15 -16.39 -27.25 20.11
N LYS A 16 -17.15 -28.03 20.93
CA LYS A 16 -18.40 -27.56 21.54
C LYS A 16 -18.22 -26.36 22.44
N ALA A 17 -17.16 -26.33 23.23
CA ALA A 17 -16.86 -25.20 24.12
C ALA A 17 -16.50 -23.94 23.31
N TYR A 18 -15.74 -24.11 22.23
CA TYR A 18 -15.38 -23.03 21.30
C TYR A 18 -16.61 -22.47 20.59
N ASP A 19 -17.45 -23.33 20.02
CA ASP A 19 -18.70 -22.92 19.35
C ASP A 19 -19.62 -22.15 20.30
N SER A 20 -19.77 -22.64 21.52
CA SER A 20 -20.60 -21.98 22.56
C SER A 20 -20.03 -20.61 22.93
N LYS A 21 -18.72 -20.47 22.98
CA LYS A 21 -18.05 -19.20 23.23
C LYS A 21 -18.18 -18.27 22.04
N ASN A 22 -17.99 -18.77 20.84
CA ASN A 22 -18.13 -17.99 19.61
C ASN A 22 -19.56 -17.45 19.42
N LEU A 23 -20.59 -18.28 19.69
CA LEU A 23 -21.98 -17.84 19.66
C LEU A 23 -22.28 -16.69 20.63
N ARG A 24 -21.61 -16.67 21.80
CA ARG A 24 -21.82 -15.65 22.81
C ARG A 24 -20.99 -14.39 22.59
N GLU A 25 -19.74 -14.56 22.14
CA GLU A 25 -18.74 -13.49 22.08
C GLU A 25 -18.39 -13.08 20.65
N SER A 26 -18.94 -13.78 19.64
CA SER A 26 -18.68 -13.54 18.22
C SER A 26 -17.19 -13.47 17.87
N ILE A 27 -16.39 -14.40 18.43
CA ILE A 27 -14.92 -14.41 18.30
C ILE A 27 -14.49 -14.47 16.84
N ASP A 28 -15.22 -15.25 16.02
CA ASP A 28 -14.92 -15.41 14.59
C ASP A 28 -15.56 -14.32 13.72
N PHE A 29 -16.35 -13.42 14.33
CA PHE A 29 -16.96 -12.35 13.57
C PHE A 29 -15.90 -11.31 13.18
N ASN A 30 -15.67 -11.18 11.89
CA ASN A 30 -14.80 -10.16 11.32
C ASN A 30 -15.64 -9.24 10.43
N VAL A 31 -15.78 -7.99 10.84
CA VAL A 31 -16.54 -6.98 10.10
C VAL A 31 -16.00 -6.77 8.68
N PHE A 32 -14.69 -6.93 8.47
CA PHE A 32 -14.10 -6.79 7.14
C PHE A 32 -14.48 -7.97 6.24
N ASN A 33 -14.49 -9.21 6.76
CA ASN A 33 -14.99 -10.37 6.02
C ASN A 33 -16.46 -10.21 5.66
N PHE A 34 -17.26 -9.67 6.57
CA PHE A 34 -18.67 -9.37 6.30
C PHE A 34 -18.81 -8.32 5.21
N ILE A 35 -18.10 -7.20 5.31
CA ILE A 35 -18.10 -6.13 4.29
C ILE A 35 -17.65 -6.70 2.93
N GLU A 36 -16.58 -7.48 2.89
CA GLU A 36 -16.09 -8.12 1.68
C GLU A 36 -17.15 -9.05 1.05
N SER A 37 -17.83 -9.86 1.85
CA SER A 37 -18.86 -10.80 1.38
C SER A 37 -20.07 -10.10 0.76
N VAL A 38 -20.38 -8.89 1.21
CA VAL A 38 -21.56 -8.10 0.77
C VAL A 38 -21.21 -7.13 -0.36
N PHE A 39 -20.04 -6.49 -0.30
CA PHE A 39 -19.67 -5.38 -1.17
C PHE A 39 -18.58 -5.70 -2.18
N TRP A 40 -17.99 -6.89 -2.15
CA TRP A 40 -16.88 -7.27 -3.03
C TRP A 40 -15.81 -6.16 -3.09
N ILE A 41 -14.78 -6.27 -2.27
CA ILE A 41 -13.72 -5.26 -2.23
C ILE A 41 -12.69 -5.57 -3.32
N ASP A 42 -12.68 -4.75 -4.36
CA ASP A 42 -11.71 -4.77 -5.47
C ASP A 42 -10.49 -3.86 -5.16
N GLU A 43 -9.48 -3.88 -6.02
CA GLU A 43 -8.27 -3.05 -5.86
C GLU A 43 -8.58 -1.55 -5.72
N PRO A 44 -9.49 -0.94 -6.51
CA PRO A 44 -9.89 0.44 -6.31
C PRO A 44 -10.47 0.73 -4.93
N LYS A 45 -11.28 -0.17 -4.37
CA LYS A 45 -11.84 0.02 -3.03
C LYS A 45 -10.77 -0.13 -1.95
N HIS A 46 -9.83 -1.09 -2.09
CA HIS A 46 -8.67 -1.16 -1.20
C HIS A 46 -7.84 0.13 -1.25
N SER A 47 -7.58 0.65 -2.44
CA SER A 47 -6.84 1.91 -2.61
C SER A 47 -7.55 3.08 -1.95
N ARG A 48 -8.89 3.17 -2.06
CA ARG A 48 -9.69 4.19 -1.37
C ARG A 48 -9.66 4.05 0.15
N ILE A 49 -9.67 2.83 0.69
CA ILE A 49 -9.56 2.60 2.14
C ILE A 49 -8.19 3.06 2.65
N ILE A 50 -7.10 2.70 1.95
CA ILE A 50 -5.75 3.13 2.33
C ILE A 50 -5.62 4.65 2.22
N ALA A 51 -6.10 5.25 1.12
CA ALA A 51 -6.08 6.70 0.93
C ALA A 51 -6.92 7.44 1.98
N PHE A 52 -8.09 6.90 2.37
CA PHE A 52 -8.92 7.42 3.45
C PHE A 52 -8.14 7.48 4.78
N LEU A 53 -7.44 6.41 5.14
CA LEU A 53 -6.63 6.39 6.36
C LEU A 53 -5.43 7.35 6.29
N LEU A 54 -4.81 7.46 5.13
CA LEU A 54 -3.66 8.34 4.91
C LEU A 54 -4.04 9.82 4.83
N ASN A 55 -5.29 10.17 4.54
CA ASN A 55 -5.69 11.56 4.33
C ASN A 55 -6.05 12.25 5.67
N PRO A 56 -5.26 13.24 6.13
CA PRO A 56 -5.49 13.92 7.41
C PRO A 56 -6.85 14.66 7.51
N GLU A 57 -7.45 14.99 6.38
CA GLU A 57 -8.70 15.75 6.31
C GLU A 57 -9.94 14.85 6.37
N GLU A 58 -9.77 13.52 6.37
CA GLU A 58 -10.87 12.56 6.41
C GLU A 58 -11.46 12.39 7.83
N ILE A 59 -12.68 11.86 7.86
CA ILE A 59 -13.50 11.77 9.09
C ILE A 59 -13.06 10.68 10.09
N HIS A 60 -11.92 9.98 9.84
CA HIS A 60 -11.40 8.97 10.78
C HIS A 60 -10.91 9.57 12.11
N GLY A 61 -10.77 10.89 12.21
CA GLY A 61 -10.46 11.60 13.46
C GLY A 61 -9.01 11.48 13.95
N GLN A 62 -8.12 10.80 13.23
CA GLN A 62 -6.71 10.61 13.60
C GLN A 62 -5.78 11.69 13.04
N ARG A 63 -6.34 12.64 12.28
CA ARG A 63 -5.56 13.72 11.65
C ARG A 63 -4.35 13.17 10.88
N GLU A 64 -3.15 13.67 11.15
CA GLU A 64 -1.91 13.27 10.48
C GLU A 64 -1.29 11.96 11.01
N THR A 65 -1.85 11.32 12.02
CA THR A 65 -1.22 10.18 12.70
C THR A 65 -0.88 9.05 11.73
N PHE A 66 -1.84 8.58 10.98
CA PHE A 66 -1.61 7.48 10.01
C PHE A 66 -0.63 7.90 8.91
N LEU A 67 -0.77 9.10 8.38
CA LEU A 67 0.13 9.60 7.36
C LEU A 67 1.57 9.72 7.88
N TYR A 68 1.76 10.24 9.08
CA TYR A 68 3.10 10.42 9.64
C TYR A 68 3.79 9.11 9.94
N LEU A 69 3.08 8.11 10.47
CA LEU A 69 3.62 6.76 10.64
C LEU A 69 4.05 6.15 9.30
N PHE A 70 3.21 6.30 8.27
CA PHE A 70 3.52 5.83 6.92
C PHE A 70 4.78 6.49 6.33
N LEU A 71 4.89 7.81 6.44
CA LEU A 71 6.03 8.57 5.94
C LEU A 71 7.32 8.27 6.73
N GLU A 72 7.21 8.00 8.02
CA GLU A 72 8.32 7.57 8.87
C GLU A 72 8.86 6.22 8.43
N MET A 73 8.00 5.24 8.20
CA MET A 73 8.39 3.93 7.67
C MET A 73 9.06 4.02 6.29
N LEU A 74 8.65 4.98 5.46
CA LEU A 74 9.30 5.29 4.18
C LEU A 74 10.62 6.05 4.33
N ALA A 75 11.00 6.44 5.53
CA ALA A 75 12.16 7.29 5.81
C ALA A 75 12.15 8.63 5.03
N ILE A 76 10.96 9.20 4.78
CA ILE A 76 10.82 10.54 4.18
C ILE A 76 11.29 11.57 5.19
N LYS A 77 12.22 12.42 4.80
CA LYS A 77 12.77 13.44 5.72
C LYS A 77 11.87 14.65 5.84
N ASP A 78 11.95 15.32 6.99
CA ASP A 78 11.27 16.60 7.28
C ASP A 78 9.76 16.65 6.97
N PHE A 79 9.08 15.49 6.89
CA PHE A 79 7.69 15.38 6.47
C PHE A 79 6.70 16.13 7.36
N ARG A 80 7.01 16.32 8.65
CA ARG A 80 6.14 17.00 9.62
C ARG A 80 5.97 18.51 9.35
N LYS A 81 6.86 19.10 8.57
CA LYS A 81 6.80 20.51 8.17
C LYS A 81 5.93 20.73 6.93
N ASN A 82 5.63 19.66 6.21
CA ASN A 82 4.97 19.70 4.92
C ASN A 82 3.44 19.69 5.06
N LYS A 83 2.78 20.39 4.15
CA LYS A 83 1.33 20.28 3.96
C LYS A 83 1.07 19.19 2.91
N TRP A 84 0.36 18.15 3.32
CA TRP A 84 0.13 16.97 2.52
C TRP A 84 -1.26 16.92 1.90
N ASN A 85 -1.35 16.34 0.70
CA ASN A 85 -2.58 15.99 0.04
C ASN A 85 -2.52 14.52 -0.36
N VAL A 86 -3.61 13.80 -0.16
CA VAL A 86 -3.73 12.38 -0.49
C VAL A 86 -4.91 12.19 -1.43
N TYR A 87 -4.69 11.44 -2.50
CA TYR A 87 -5.70 11.18 -3.51
C TYR A 87 -5.75 9.70 -3.85
N ALA A 88 -6.94 9.12 -3.94
CA ALA A 88 -7.17 7.83 -4.57
C ALA A 88 -7.51 8.03 -6.05
N GLU A 89 -7.01 7.12 -6.91
CA GLU A 89 -7.36 7.03 -8.34
C GLU A 89 -7.15 8.33 -9.14
N LYS A 90 -6.15 9.12 -8.78
CA LYS A 90 -5.86 10.36 -9.48
C LYS A 90 -4.83 10.16 -10.58
N GLY A 91 -5.19 10.50 -11.82
CA GLY A 91 -4.26 10.41 -12.96
C GLY A 91 -3.82 8.99 -13.29
N SER A 92 -4.69 8.02 -13.12
CA SER A 92 -4.44 6.58 -13.28
C SER A 92 -3.46 5.98 -12.27
N VAL A 93 -3.19 6.67 -11.16
CA VAL A 93 -2.41 6.18 -10.02
C VAL A 93 -3.38 5.75 -8.93
N ASP A 94 -3.16 4.59 -8.32
CA ASP A 94 -4.06 4.08 -7.29
C ASP A 94 -4.09 4.99 -6.06
N ILE A 95 -2.91 5.38 -5.54
CA ILE A 95 -2.82 6.36 -4.46
C ILE A 95 -1.66 7.31 -4.75
N LEU A 96 -1.95 8.61 -4.71
CA LEU A 96 -0.99 9.69 -4.87
C LEU A 96 -0.94 10.55 -3.62
N ILE A 97 0.23 10.65 -3.00
CA ILE A 97 0.50 11.50 -1.83
C ILE A 97 1.47 12.59 -2.25
N THR A 98 1.10 13.84 -2.07
CA THR A 98 1.93 14.97 -2.51
C THR A 98 2.03 16.07 -1.46
N SER A 99 3.17 16.73 -1.45
CA SER A 99 3.34 18.02 -0.82
C SER A 99 4.06 18.98 -1.76
N ASN A 100 3.65 20.24 -1.73
CA ASN A 100 4.28 21.30 -2.52
C ASN A 100 4.90 22.41 -1.63
N TYR A 101 4.73 22.32 -0.32
CA TYR A 101 5.24 23.33 0.61
C TYR A 101 5.56 22.71 1.98
N PRO A 102 6.68 23.06 2.61
CA PRO A 102 7.75 23.89 2.07
C PRO A 102 8.55 23.22 0.96
N ASP A 103 8.61 21.88 0.97
CA ASP A 103 9.36 21.09 0.01
C ASP A 103 8.43 20.28 -0.88
N LYS A 104 8.81 20.08 -2.15
CA LYS A 104 8.12 19.17 -3.03
C LYS A 104 8.43 17.74 -2.64
N LYS A 105 7.38 16.96 -2.39
CA LYS A 105 7.49 15.53 -2.06
C LYS A 105 6.37 14.78 -2.77
N THR A 106 6.70 13.60 -3.30
CA THR A 106 5.73 12.79 -4.04
C THR A 106 5.91 11.32 -3.74
N ILE A 107 4.87 10.68 -3.24
CA ILE A 107 4.79 9.23 -3.10
C ILE A 107 3.67 8.71 -3.99
N VAL A 108 3.99 7.74 -4.81
CA VAL A 108 3.06 7.05 -5.71
C VAL A 108 2.93 5.61 -5.21
N ILE A 109 1.71 5.11 -5.07
CA ILE A 109 1.46 3.72 -4.69
C ILE A 109 0.63 3.06 -5.79
N GLU A 110 1.14 1.97 -6.31
CA GLU A 110 0.43 1.01 -7.15
C GLU A 110 -0.03 -0.15 -6.29
N ASN A 111 -1.33 -0.39 -6.21
CA ASN A 111 -1.95 -1.41 -5.38
C ASN A 111 -2.31 -2.65 -6.21
N LYS A 112 -1.80 -3.81 -5.83
CA LYS A 112 -2.04 -5.10 -6.47
C LYS A 112 -2.76 -6.10 -5.56
N SER A 113 -3.61 -5.61 -4.66
CA SER A 113 -4.28 -6.43 -3.64
C SER A 113 -5.03 -7.65 -4.19
N ASN A 114 -5.56 -7.57 -5.40
CA ASN A 114 -6.31 -8.66 -6.05
C ASN A 114 -5.51 -9.40 -7.13
N TRP A 115 -4.18 -9.36 -7.06
CA TRP A 115 -3.30 -10.07 -8.00
C TRP A 115 -3.41 -9.63 -9.47
N ALA A 116 -3.95 -8.43 -9.73
CA ALA A 116 -4.05 -7.92 -11.10
C ALA A 116 -2.71 -7.93 -11.83
N VAL A 117 -2.77 -8.15 -13.13
CA VAL A 117 -1.59 -8.14 -13.99
C VAL A 117 -1.05 -6.72 -14.11
N ASP A 118 0.28 -6.60 -14.14
CA ASP A 118 0.94 -5.32 -14.36
C ASP A 118 0.67 -4.83 -15.78
N GLN A 119 0.42 -3.54 -15.92
CA GLN A 119 0.37 -2.90 -17.22
C GLN A 119 1.79 -2.56 -17.71
N ASP A 120 1.94 -2.51 -19.03
CA ASP A 120 3.21 -2.15 -19.66
C ASP A 120 3.70 -0.77 -19.20
N CYS A 121 4.95 -0.72 -18.75
CA CYS A 121 5.64 0.49 -18.32
C CYS A 121 4.90 1.29 -17.22
N GLN A 122 4.02 0.64 -16.44
CA GLN A 122 3.10 1.31 -15.53
C GLN A 122 3.82 2.13 -14.47
N MET A 123 4.70 1.50 -13.69
CA MET A 123 5.43 2.17 -12.63
C MET A 123 6.40 3.24 -13.16
N TYR A 124 7.03 2.97 -14.32
CA TYR A 124 7.87 3.96 -14.98
C TYR A 124 7.08 5.21 -15.36
N ARG A 125 5.90 5.04 -16.00
CA ARG A 125 5.03 6.17 -16.35
C ARG A 125 4.57 6.96 -15.14
N TYR A 126 4.31 6.29 -14.01
CA TYR A 126 3.90 6.95 -12.77
C TYR A 126 5.02 7.82 -12.20
N TRP A 127 6.24 7.28 -12.13
CA TRP A 127 7.40 8.07 -11.73
C TRP A 127 7.60 9.27 -12.66
N TYR A 128 7.58 9.05 -13.96
CA TYR A 128 7.82 10.09 -14.95
C TYR A 128 6.81 11.23 -14.85
N ARG A 129 5.52 10.89 -14.79
CA ARG A 129 4.43 11.88 -14.76
C ARG A 129 4.30 12.60 -13.42
N ASN A 130 4.43 11.89 -12.31
CA ASN A 130 4.10 12.41 -10.98
C ASN A 130 5.32 12.88 -10.20
N ILE A 131 6.51 12.37 -10.48
CA ILE A 131 7.74 12.78 -9.81
C ILE A 131 8.58 13.66 -10.74
N PHE A 132 9.01 13.13 -11.87
CA PHE A 132 9.93 13.84 -12.77
C PHE A 132 9.33 15.13 -13.32
N LYS A 133 8.14 15.07 -13.92
CA LYS A 133 7.44 16.27 -14.44
C LYS A 133 7.07 17.26 -13.33
N ASN A 134 6.64 16.78 -12.16
CA ASN A 134 6.32 17.66 -11.03
C ASN A 134 7.55 18.35 -10.44
N ASN A 135 8.73 17.78 -10.55
CA ASN A 135 9.99 18.41 -10.17
C ASN A 135 10.58 19.30 -11.30
N ASN A 136 9.76 19.71 -12.27
CA ASN A 136 10.17 20.52 -13.42
C ASN A 136 11.30 19.88 -14.25
N GLU A 137 11.29 18.55 -14.35
CA GLU A 137 12.29 17.75 -15.04
C GLU A 137 13.71 17.86 -14.42
N ASP A 138 13.78 18.29 -13.15
CA ASP A 138 15.02 18.29 -12.40
C ASP A 138 15.39 16.87 -12.00
N ILE A 139 16.52 16.40 -12.55
CA ILE A 139 17.00 15.03 -12.37
C ILE A 139 17.39 14.75 -10.92
N GLU A 140 18.11 15.66 -10.28
CA GLU A 140 18.57 15.45 -8.89
C GLU A 140 17.40 15.46 -7.91
N ALA A 141 16.50 16.42 -8.05
CA ALA A 141 15.28 16.48 -7.22
C ALA A 141 14.41 15.23 -7.40
N SER A 142 14.29 14.71 -8.63
CA SER A 142 13.45 13.56 -8.95
C SER A 142 14.00 12.24 -8.42
N PHE A 143 15.31 12.13 -8.25
CA PHE A 143 15.97 10.96 -7.66
C PHE A 143 16.28 11.09 -6.18
N ASN A 144 15.84 12.17 -5.54
CA ASN A 144 15.97 12.31 -4.10
C ASN A 144 14.98 11.39 -3.38
N SER A 145 15.47 10.26 -2.89
CA SER A 145 14.67 9.27 -2.17
C SER A 145 14.19 9.75 -0.79
N ASP A 146 14.73 10.80 -0.23
CA ASP A 146 14.19 11.44 0.98
C ASP A 146 12.84 12.15 0.71
N ASN A 147 12.53 12.42 -0.55
CA ASN A 147 11.35 13.17 -0.97
C ASN A 147 10.40 12.37 -1.85
N ASN A 148 10.88 11.38 -2.60
CA ASN A 148 10.10 10.72 -3.63
C ASN A 148 10.16 9.20 -3.50
N ARG A 149 9.01 8.52 -3.72
CA ARG A 149 8.89 7.06 -3.75
C ARG A 149 7.85 6.62 -4.77
N VAL A 150 8.11 5.47 -5.37
CA VAL A 150 7.11 4.67 -6.08
C VAL A 150 7.02 3.32 -5.36
N ILE A 151 5.86 3.01 -4.83
CA ILE A 151 5.62 1.81 -4.04
C ILE A 151 4.75 0.86 -4.85
N TYR A 152 5.22 -0.36 -5.01
CA TYR A 152 4.42 -1.47 -5.48
C TYR A 152 3.87 -2.21 -4.25
N LEU A 153 2.58 -2.04 -3.96
CA LEU A 153 1.93 -2.66 -2.82
C LEU A 153 1.38 -4.03 -3.22
N SER A 154 2.04 -5.07 -2.75
CA SER A 154 1.82 -6.45 -3.15
C SER A 154 1.06 -7.26 -2.11
N PRO A 155 0.18 -8.20 -2.51
CA PRO A 155 -0.52 -9.10 -1.59
C PRO A 155 0.42 -10.10 -0.91
N SER A 156 1.55 -10.47 -1.54
CA SER A 156 2.53 -11.40 -0.97
C SER A 156 3.86 -11.35 -1.70
N GLU A 157 4.90 -12.02 -1.14
CA GLU A 157 6.24 -12.12 -1.73
C GLU A 157 6.26 -12.85 -3.09
N TYR A 158 5.21 -13.58 -3.42
CA TYR A 158 5.08 -14.28 -4.71
C TYR A 158 4.58 -13.37 -5.83
N LYS A 159 4.02 -12.21 -5.50
CA LYS A 159 3.64 -11.19 -6.46
C LYS A 159 4.64 -10.05 -6.42
N VAL A 160 5.49 -9.97 -7.42
CA VAL A 160 6.45 -8.89 -7.61
C VAL A 160 6.09 -8.12 -8.88
N TYR A 161 6.51 -6.87 -8.98
CA TYR A 161 6.32 -6.12 -10.22
C TYR A 161 7.08 -6.79 -11.38
N SER A 162 6.49 -6.78 -12.55
CA SER A 162 7.13 -7.29 -13.75
C SER A 162 8.24 -6.35 -14.22
N GLU A 163 9.28 -6.90 -14.84
CA GLU A 163 10.34 -6.11 -15.46
C GLU A 163 9.76 -5.11 -16.47
N ASN A 164 8.74 -5.51 -17.22
CA ASN A 164 8.06 -4.65 -18.16
C ASN A 164 7.36 -3.44 -17.51
N SER A 165 6.82 -3.59 -16.29
CA SER A 165 6.17 -2.48 -15.56
C SER A 165 7.13 -1.34 -15.21
N ILE A 166 8.42 -1.65 -14.98
CA ILE A 166 9.45 -0.68 -14.63
C ILE A 166 10.29 -0.23 -15.83
N THR A 167 10.13 -0.84 -16.99
CA THR A 167 10.84 -0.47 -18.22
C THR A 167 10.24 0.80 -18.82
N ARG A 168 11.08 1.62 -19.47
CA ARG A 168 10.59 2.82 -20.15
C ARG A 168 9.76 2.46 -21.39
N PRO A 169 8.73 3.25 -21.73
CA PRO A 169 8.05 3.13 -23.01
C PRO A 169 9.00 3.37 -24.21
N ASP A 170 8.68 2.77 -25.35
CA ASP A 170 9.53 2.80 -26.56
C ASP A 170 9.80 4.23 -27.09
N SER A 171 8.90 5.17 -26.86
CA SER A 171 9.04 6.54 -27.34
C SER A 171 8.52 7.58 -26.34
N GLY A 172 9.08 8.78 -26.42
CA GLY A 172 8.63 9.92 -25.62
C GLY A 172 9.12 9.95 -24.19
N TYR A 173 10.06 9.07 -23.82
CA TYR A 173 10.63 8.98 -22.47
C TYR A 173 12.14 8.77 -22.54
N GLU A 174 12.87 9.33 -21.58
CA GLU A 174 14.28 9.03 -21.38
C GLU A 174 14.44 7.82 -20.48
N ASP A 175 15.56 7.08 -20.63
CA ASP A 175 15.82 5.88 -19.84
C ASP A 175 16.55 6.22 -18.54
N TYR A 176 15.79 6.20 -17.44
CA TYR A 176 16.29 6.42 -16.09
C TYR A 176 16.17 5.19 -15.19
N LEU A 177 15.82 4.02 -15.73
CA LEU A 177 15.49 2.85 -14.92
C LEU A 177 16.58 2.46 -13.93
N VAL A 178 17.83 2.36 -14.41
CA VAL A 178 18.97 1.98 -13.54
C VAL A 178 19.10 2.96 -12.39
N LYS A 179 19.01 4.27 -12.66
CA LYS A 179 19.11 5.29 -11.63
C LYS A 179 17.96 5.22 -10.62
N MET A 180 16.73 4.93 -11.05
CA MET A 180 15.59 4.75 -10.14
C MET A 180 15.79 3.58 -9.18
N LEU A 181 16.39 2.49 -9.63
CA LEU A 181 16.69 1.33 -8.80
C LEU A 181 17.84 1.61 -7.84
N ASP A 182 18.92 2.19 -8.30
CA ASP A 182 20.11 2.53 -7.50
C ASP A 182 19.76 3.52 -6.39
N GLU A 183 18.97 4.54 -6.66
CA GLU A 183 18.51 5.56 -5.70
C GLU A 183 17.32 5.10 -4.84
N LYS A 184 16.89 3.86 -5.00
CA LYS A 184 15.78 3.25 -4.23
C LYS A 184 14.47 4.04 -4.33
N ILE A 185 14.21 4.64 -5.49
CA ILE A 185 12.95 5.34 -5.75
C ILE A 185 11.79 4.34 -5.83
N ILE A 186 12.04 3.14 -6.37
CA ILE A 186 11.05 2.06 -6.47
C ILE A 186 11.28 1.06 -5.33
N SER A 187 10.20 0.70 -4.63
CA SER A 187 10.21 -0.32 -3.59
C SER A 187 8.94 -1.17 -3.62
N THR A 188 9.05 -2.42 -3.17
CA THR A 188 7.90 -3.30 -2.94
C THR A 188 7.57 -3.31 -1.46
N TRP A 189 6.29 -3.15 -1.16
CA TRP A 189 5.71 -3.33 0.17
C TRP A 189 4.70 -4.45 0.14
N TYR A 190 4.57 -5.18 1.23
CA TYR A 190 3.66 -6.31 1.35
C TYR A 190 2.54 -6.02 2.36
N PHE A 191 1.31 -6.44 2.02
CA PHE A 191 0.16 -6.25 2.91
C PHE A 191 0.36 -6.86 4.29
N HIS A 192 0.96 -8.04 4.36
CA HIS A 192 1.15 -8.78 5.61
C HIS A 192 2.41 -8.37 6.39
N ILE A 193 3.25 -7.53 5.83
CA ILE A 193 4.46 -6.99 6.47
C ILE A 193 4.28 -5.48 6.68
N GLU A 194 4.64 -4.65 5.71
CA GLU A 194 4.72 -3.20 5.89
C GLU A 194 3.35 -2.55 6.12
N LEU A 195 2.30 -2.98 5.38
CA LEU A 195 0.97 -2.41 5.58
C LEU A 195 0.39 -2.81 6.94
N LYS A 196 0.62 -4.06 7.37
CA LYS A 196 0.22 -4.53 8.70
C LYS A 196 0.97 -3.77 9.79
N GLU A 197 2.29 -3.58 9.66
CA GLU A 197 3.10 -2.83 10.63
C GLU A 197 2.62 -1.39 10.74
N TRP A 198 2.29 -0.76 9.63
CA TRP A 198 1.74 0.60 9.62
C TRP A 198 0.43 0.75 10.40
N LEU A 199 -0.42 -0.29 10.43
CA LEU A 199 -1.74 -0.27 11.07
C LEU A 199 -1.74 -0.73 12.53
N LEU A 200 -0.63 -1.23 13.07
CA LEU A 200 -0.48 -1.69 14.46
C LEU A 200 0.14 -0.62 15.35
#